data_9af3018d35dd8bfa83f0a10630f0baba
#
_entry.id   9af3018d35dd8bfa83f0a10630f0baba
#
_cell.length_a   1.000
_cell.length_b   1.000
_cell.length_c   1.000
_cell.angle_alpha   90.00
_cell.angle_beta   90.00
_cell.angle_gamma   90.00
#
_symmetry.space_group_name_H-M   'P 1'
#
loop_
_entity.id
_entity.type
_entity.pdbx_description
1 polymer ?
#
loop_
_entity_poly.entity_id
_entity_poly.type
_entity_poly.pdbx_seq_one_letter_code
_entity_poly.pdbx_strand_id
1 'polypeptide(L)'
;MSFPKGFFWGGAVAANQVEGAWNVDGKGPSVADVATYKPNTDVKDYKSHVAMDDAHIAAAMADPDDTYYPKRRGIDFYHHYKEDLALFAEMGFTMLRVSIAWTRIFPTGEEAQPNEKGLQFYSNLFAEMHKNGIEPLVTLSHYEMPLALATKYNGWVDRRVIDCFAKFCHVCFERYKDQVKYWLTFNEVDSVIRHPFTTAGIIPSRVPEDKMLETCYQALHHQLVASAMVVKDCHEIIPGSKVGCMLTKLTTYARTCAPDDELATQAKNLENLFYADVHVWGEYPRLILKMFERKGIHVEMLPEDAATLKAGCVDFVSCSYYMTMTESVDPNAERTPGNTVLGVKNPYLPSTDWGWQIDPRACATA
;
A
#
# COMPACT_ATOMS: atom_id res chain seq x y z
N MET A 1 9.81 30.70 5.17
CA MET A 1 10.72 29.72 4.55
C MET A 1 10.15 29.37 3.18
N SER A 2 10.99 29.35 2.14
CA SER A 2 10.60 28.89 0.79
C SER A 2 11.09 27.46 0.59
N PHE A 3 10.39 26.68 -0.22
CA PHE A 3 10.86 25.36 -0.62
C PHE A 3 12.14 25.49 -1.46
N PRO A 4 13.03 24.49 -1.44
CA PRO A 4 14.28 24.54 -2.22
C PRO A 4 13.99 24.56 -3.73
N LYS A 5 14.93 25.12 -4.51
CA LYS A 5 14.85 25.08 -5.96
C LYS A 5 14.86 23.61 -6.43
N GLY A 6 13.95 23.27 -7.34
CA GLY A 6 13.79 21.88 -7.84
C GLY A 6 12.95 20.99 -6.94
N PHE A 7 12.25 21.55 -5.95
CA PHE A 7 11.24 20.80 -5.20
C PHE A 7 10.11 20.35 -6.13
N PHE A 8 9.76 19.06 -6.06
CA PHE A 8 8.67 18.53 -6.85
C PHE A 8 7.32 18.85 -6.22
N TRP A 9 6.41 19.35 -7.04
CA TRP A 9 5.01 19.56 -6.68
C TRP A 9 4.13 18.61 -7.48
N GLY A 10 3.16 17.97 -6.84
CA GLY A 10 2.34 17.03 -7.56
C GLY A 10 1.27 16.38 -6.72
N GLY A 11 0.80 15.26 -7.20
CA GLY A 11 -0.23 14.46 -6.57
C GLY A 11 0.01 12.96 -6.76
N ALA A 12 -0.98 12.18 -6.39
CA ALA A 12 -0.93 10.73 -6.50
C ALA A 12 -2.26 10.17 -7.00
N VAL A 13 -2.18 9.22 -7.91
CA VAL A 13 -3.29 8.35 -8.32
C VAL A 13 -2.84 6.89 -8.28
N ALA A 14 -3.77 5.97 -8.07
CA ALA A 14 -3.48 4.54 -8.13
C ALA A 14 -4.25 3.89 -9.27
N ALA A 15 -3.64 2.91 -9.94
CA ALA A 15 -4.25 2.20 -11.06
C ALA A 15 -5.65 1.67 -10.69
N ASN A 16 -5.82 1.03 -9.53
CA ASN A 16 -7.11 0.54 -9.06
C ASN A 16 -8.17 1.60 -8.77
N GLN A 17 -7.77 2.87 -8.68
CA GLN A 17 -8.69 3.97 -8.41
C GLN A 17 -9.14 4.65 -9.70
N VAL A 18 -8.24 4.73 -10.69
CA VAL A 18 -8.45 5.60 -11.85
C VAL A 18 -8.48 4.87 -13.19
N GLU A 19 -7.71 3.79 -13.39
CA GLU A 19 -7.51 3.21 -14.72
C GLU A 19 -8.81 2.70 -15.35
N GLY A 20 -9.62 1.95 -14.63
CA GLY A 20 -10.70 1.20 -15.27
C GLY A 20 -10.16 0.12 -16.20
N ALA A 21 -10.90 -0.17 -17.29
CA ALA A 21 -10.46 -1.14 -18.31
C ALA A 21 -9.96 -2.48 -17.70
N TRP A 22 -10.67 -2.95 -16.67
CA TRP A 22 -10.25 -4.04 -15.79
C TRP A 22 -10.08 -5.40 -16.48
N ASN A 23 -10.72 -5.59 -17.63
CA ASN A 23 -10.70 -6.80 -18.45
C ASN A 23 -10.27 -6.54 -19.91
N VAL A 24 -9.64 -5.38 -20.16
CA VAL A 24 -9.21 -4.97 -21.51
C VAL A 24 -7.74 -5.35 -21.73
N ASP A 25 -7.40 -5.66 -22.98
CA ASP A 25 -6.03 -5.94 -23.43
C ASP A 25 -5.30 -7.03 -22.67
N GLY A 26 -6.06 -8.02 -22.16
CA GLY A 26 -5.51 -9.17 -21.47
C GLY A 26 -5.18 -8.94 -19.99
N LYS A 27 -5.61 -7.81 -19.40
CA LYS A 27 -5.53 -7.62 -17.95
C LYS A 27 -6.33 -8.71 -17.22
N GLY A 28 -5.72 -9.32 -16.21
CA GLY A 28 -6.39 -10.23 -15.30
C GLY A 28 -7.06 -9.51 -14.12
N PRO A 29 -7.93 -10.20 -13.38
CA PRO A 29 -8.56 -9.65 -12.19
C PRO A 29 -7.55 -9.50 -11.05
N SER A 30 -7.65 -8.40 -10.33
CA SER A 30 -6.94 -8.13 -9.09
C SER A 30 -7.86 -8.25 -7.87
N VAL A 31 -7.28 -8.24 -6.67
CA VAL A 31 -8.07 -8.16 -5.42
C VAL A 31 -8.94 -6.90 -5.35
N ALA A 32 -8.58 -5.85 -6.07
CA ALA A 32 -9.36 -4.62 -6.14
C ALA A 32 -10.64 -4.78 -6.98
N ASP A 33 -10.63 -5.64 -7.99
CA ASP A 33 -11.75 -5.81 -8.93
C ASP A 33 -12.94 -6.57 -8.32
N VAL A 34 -12.77 -7.18 -7.14
CA VAL A 34 -13.85 -7.84 -6.37
C VAL A 34 -14.36 -6.99 -5.20
N ALA A 35 -13.82 -5.79 -5.02
CA ALA A 35 -14.29 -4.86 -4.00
C ALA A 35 -15.63 -4.25 -4.40
N THR A 36 -16.67 -4.49 -3.60
CA THR A 36 -18.04 -4.00 -3.88
C THR A 36 -18.35 -2.71 -3.15
N TYR A 37 -19.04 -1.81 -3.83
CA TYR A 37 -19.76 -0.72 -3.18
C TYR A 37 -21.02 -1.27 -2.51
N LYS A 38 -21.18 -1.01 -1.23
CA LYS A 38 -22.36 -1.42 -0.45
C LYS A 38 -23.19 -0.18 -0.13
N PRO A 39 -24.31 0.08 -0.85
CA PRO A 39 -25.17 1.21 -0.56
C PRO A 39 -25.76 1.08 0.86
N ASN A 40 -25.96 2.20 1.52
CA ASN A 40 -26.57 2.28 2.87
C ASN A 40 -25.80 1.59 4.00
N THR A 41 -24.52 1.29 3.82
CA THR A 41 -23.68 0.78 4.90
C THR A 41 -23.22 1.94 5.79
N ASP A 42 -23.30 1.77 7.10
CA ASP A 42 -22.72 2.74 8.04
C ASP A 42 -21.20 2.82 7.81
N VAL A 43 -20.70 4.02 7.53
CA VAL A 43 -19.26 4.26 7.34
C VAL A 43 -18.42 3.86 8.56
N LYS A 44 -19.06 3.70 9.72
CA LYS A 44 -18.45 3.27 10.98
C LYS A 44 -18.39 1.74 11.12
N ASP A 45 -19.13 0.99 10.29
CA ASP A 45 -19.10 -0.48 10.29
C ASP A 45 -17.90 -0.98 9.48
N TYR A 46 -16.72 -0.77 10.04
CA TYR A 46 -15.46 -1.18 9.45
C TYR A 46 -15.38 -2.69 9.16
N LYS A 47 -15.92 -3.53 10.05
CA LYS A 47 -15.87 -5.00 9.88
C LYS A 47 -16.59 -5.43 8.60
N SER A 48 -17.76 -4.88 8.33
CA SER A 48 -18.49 -5.17 7.09
C SER A 48 -17.77 -4.67 5.84
N HIS A 49 -17.02 -3.57 5.93
CA HIS A 49 -16.29 -3.04 4.79
C HIS A 49 -15.11 -3.92 4.37
N VAL A 50 -14.41 -4.53 5.33
CA VAL A 50 -13.21 -5.36 5.08
C VAL A 50 -13.52 -6.84 4.98
N ALA A 51 -14.75 -7.27 5.24
CA ALA A 51 -15.15 -8.66 5.14
C ALA A 51 -14.99 -9.17 3.71
N MET A 52 -14.30 -10.29 3.57
CA MET A 52 -14.06 -10.96 2.29
C MET A 52 -14.00 -12.47 2.53
N ASP A 53 -14.66 -13.23 1.67
CA ASP A 53 -14.63 -14.68 1.66
C ASP A 53 -14.66 -15.23 0.23
N ASP A 54 -14.51 -16.54 0.09
CA ASP A 54 -14.51 -17.20 -1.21
C ASP A 54 -15.84 -17.09 -1.95
N ALA A 55 -16.95 -17.07 -1.23
CA ALA A 55 -18.28 -16.93 -1.83
C ALA A 55 -18.48 -15.53 -2.42
N HIS A 56 -18.02 -14.49 -1.70
CA HIS A 56 -18.03 -13.12 -2.19
C HIS A 56 -17.17 -12.97 -3.45
N ILE A 57 -15.95 -13.52 -3.43
CA ILE A 57 -15.05 -13.49 -4.60
C ILE A 57 -15.71 -14.18 -5.80
N ALA A 58 -16.28 -15.38 -5.61
CA ALA A 58 -16.94 -16.13 -6.67
C ALA A 58 -18.14 -15.37 -7.23
N ALA A 59 -18.97 -14.79 -6.36
CA ALA A 59 -20.11 -13.96 -6.77
C ALA A 59 -19.67 -12.73 -7.57
N ALA A 60 -18.65 -12.01 -7.10
CA ALA A 60 -18.12 -10.85 -7.79
C ALA A 60 -17.57 -11.20 -9.18
N MET A 61 -16.87 -12.33 -9.31
CA MET A 61 -16.32 -12.77 -10.60
C MET A 61 -17.39 -13.28 -11.57
N ALA A 62 -18.52 -13.75 -11.08
CA ALA A 62 -19.64 -14.19 -11.89
C ALA A 62 -20.58 -13.05 -12.31
N ASP A 63 -20.49 -11.90 -11.66
CA ASP A 63 -21.36 -10.75 -11.92
C ASP A 63 -20.87 -9.96 -13.13
N PRO A 64 -21.66 -9.91 -14.23
CA PRO A 64 -21.32 -9.12 -15.41
C PRO A 64 -21.62 -7.62 -15.24
N ASP A 65 -22.39 -7.23 -14.20
CA ASP A 65 -22.78 -5.84 -13.96
C ASP A 65 -21.73 -5.14 -13.08
N ASP A 66 -21.03 -4.18 -13.67
CA ASP A 66 -20.00 -3.40 -12.99
C ASP A 66 -20.55 -2.28 -12.09
N THR A 67 -21.87 -2.13 -11.96
CA THR A 67 -22.51 -1.03 -11.21
C THR A 67 -22.01 -0.93 -9.77
N TYR A 68 -21.82 -2.07 -9.12
CA TYR A 68 -21.38 -2.15 -7.72
C TYR A 68 -19.87 -2.39 -7.55
N TYR A 69 -19.10 -2.35 -8.64
CA TYR A 69 -17.65 -2.54 -8.62
C TYR A 69 -16.92 -1.29 -9.13
N PRO A 70 -16.86 -0.22 -8.34
CA PRO A 70 -16.35 1.08 -8.80
C PRO A 70 -14.92 1.02 -9.31
N LYS A 71 -14.09 0.11 -8.78
CA LYS A 71 -12.69 -0.04 -9.20
C LYS A 71 -12.53 -0.69 -10.59
N ARG A 72 -13.53 -1.43 -11.08
CA ARG A 72 -13.54 -1.94 -12.45
C ARG A 72 -13.66 -0.84 -13.50
N ARG A 73 -14.32 0.26 -13.15
CA ARG A 73 -14.55 1.41 -14.03
C ARG A 73 -13.54 2.53 -13.80
N GLY A 74 -13.24 2.87 -12.54
CA GLY A 74 -12.46 4.05 -12.21
C GLY A 74 -13.05 5.30 -12.86
N ILE A 75 -12.16 6.13 -13.40
CA ILE A 75 -12.50 7.28 -14.27
C ILE A 75 -12.10 7.02 -15.73
N ASP A 76 -11.83 5.76 -16.05
CA ASP A 76 -11.35 5.32 -17.38
C ASP A 76 -10.05 6.00 -17.83
N PHE A 77 -9.15 6.23 -16.88
CA PHE A 77 -7.85 6.81 -17.14
C PHE A 77 -7.05 6.01 -18.18
N TYR A 78 -7.29 4.71 -18.31
CA TYR A 78 -6.67 3.87 -19.33
C TYR A 78 -6.85 4.43 -20.75
N HIS A 79 -8.02 4.98 -21.06
CA HIS A 79 -8.31 5.58 -22.37
C HIS A 79 -8.09 7.10 -22.39
N HIS A 80 -8.18 7.79 -21.23
CA HIS A 80 -8.18 9.26 -21.12
C HIS A 80 -6.91 9.85 -20.52
N TYR A 81 -5.87 9.04 -20.25
CA TYR A 81 -4.66 9.50 -19.55
C TYR A 81 -3.97 10.71 -20.20
N LYS A 82 -4.09 10.89 -21.52
CA LYS A 82 -3.46 12.02 -22.23
C LYS A 82 -4.11 13.35 -21.88
N GLU A 83 -5.43 13.38 -21.85
CA GLU A 83 -6.21 14.55 -21.47
C GLU A 83 -6.01 14.85 -19.99
N ASP A 84 -6.04 13.83 -19.14
CA ASP A 84 -5.87 13.96 -17.70
C ASP A 84 -4.46 14.46 -17.35
N LEU A 85 -3.42 13.95 -18.02
CA LEU A 85 -2.04 14.43 -17.81
C LEU A 85 -1.84 15.88 -18.24
N ALA A 86 -2.53 16.33 -19.32
CA ALA A 86 -2.52 17.72 -19.72
C ALA A 86 -3.13 18.63 -18.63
N LEU A 87 -4.24 18.18 -18.01
CA LEU A 87 -4.84 18.89 -16.87
C LEU A 87 -3.91 18.95 -15.64
N PHE A 88 -3.21 17.86 -15.30
CA PHE A 88 -2.22 17.88 -14.22
C PHE A 88 -1.08 18.85 -14.53
N ALA A 89 -0.61 18.93 -15.78
CA ALA A 89 0.41 19.90 -16.16
C ALA A 89 -0.11 21.34 -16.05
N GLU A 90 -1.35 21.62 -16.47
CA GLU A 90 -2.02 22.93 -16.31
C GLU A 90 -2.12 23.32 -14.81
N MET A 91 -2.38 22.35 -13.92
CA MET A 91 -2.36 22.56 -12.47
C MET A 91 -0.96 22.85 -11.90
N GLY A 92 0.09 22.73 -12.71
CA GLY A 92 1.47 22.99 -12.30
C GLY A 92 2.19 21.79 -11.67
N PHE A 93 1.73 20.58 -11.91
CA PHE A 93 2.41 19.38 -11.43
C PHE A 93 3.75 19.21 -12.14
N THR A 94 4.78 18.94 -11.35
CA THR A 94 6.14 18.60 -11.83
C THR A 94 6.50 17.16 -11.53
N MET A 95 5.70 16.47 -10.70
CA MET A 95 5.78 15.05 -10.43
C MET A 95 4.36 14.49 -10.24
N LEU A 96 4.11 13.31 -10.77
CA LEU A 96 2.88 12.56 -10.49
C LEU A 96 3.23 11.16 -10.05
N ARG A 97 2.70 10.75 -8.88
CA ARG A 97 2.76 9.37 -8.46
C ARG A 97 1.65 8.58 -9.13
N VAL A 98 2.03 7.50 -9.78
CA VAL A 98 1.13 6.51 -10.39
C VAL A 98 1.48 5.11 -9.88
N SER A 99 0.61 4.12 -10.10
CA SER A 99 0.98 2.72 -9.87
C SER A 99 0.87 1.90 -11.15
N ILE A 100 1.56 0.76 -11.19
CA ILE A 100 1.42 -0.23 -12.26
C ILE A 100 0.49 -1.34 -11.74
N ALA A 101 -0.63 -1.58 -12.43
CA ALA A 101 -1.48 -2.73 -12.15
C ALA A 101 -0.72 -4.02 -12.48
N TRP A 102 -0.33 -4.78 -11.46
CA TRP A 102 0.41 -6.03 -11.64
C TRP A 102 -0.28 -6.98 -12.62
N THR A 103 -1.60 -7.11 -12.52
CA THR A 103 -2.41 -7.97 -13.38
C THR A 103 -2.51 -7.52 -14.84
N ARG A 104 -2.10 -6.28 -15.16
CA ARG A 104 -1.99 -5.82 -16.54
C ARG A 104 -0.72 -6.37 -17.20
N ILE A 105 0.32 -6.66 -16.41
CA ILE A 105 1.59 -7.21 -16.87
C ILE A 105 1.62 -8.74 -16.74
N PHE A 106 1.19 -9.28 -15.60
CA PHE A 106 1.05 -10.70 -15.33
C PHE A 106 -0.36 -11.00 -14.81
N PRO A 107 -1.31 -11.37 -15.68
CA PRO A 107 -2.72 -11.50 -15.37
C PRO A 107 -3.06 -12.39 -14.17
N THR A 108 -2.31 -13.48 -13.96
CA THR A 108 -2.45 -14.37 -12.79
C THR A 108 -1.28 -14.25 -11.81
N GLY A 109 -0.20 -13.57 -12.21
CA GLY A 109 1.04 -13.42 -11.44
C GLY A 109 2.09 -14.51 -11.72
N GLU A 110 1.74 -15.59 -12.41
CA GLU A 110 2.62 -16.76 -12.62
C GLU A 110 3.02 -17.00 -14.09
N GLU A 111 2.52 -16.23 -15.04
CA GLU A 111 2.79 -16.39 -16.46
C GLU A 111 4.31 -16.43 -16.74
N ALA A 112 4.72 -17.24 -17.72
CA ALA A 112 6.12 -17.32 -18.14
C ALA A 112 6.57 -16.04 -18.87
N GLN A 113 5.65 -15.37 -19.57
CA GLN A 113 5.90 -14.15 -20.33
C GLN A 113 4.94 -13.04 -19.92
N PRO A 114 5.39 -11.77 -19.89
CA PRO A 114 4.53 -10.64 -19.58
C PRO A 114 3.56 -10.34 -20.72
N ASN A 115 2.47 -9.70 -20.40
CA ASN A 115 1.52 -9.16 -21.37
C ASN A 115 2.09 -7.88 -22.02
N GLU A 116 2.49 -7.96 -23.28
CA GLU A 116 3.10 -6.86 -24.01
C GLU A 116 2.19 -5.64 -24.16
N LYS A 117 0.88 -5.84 -24.29
CA LYS A 117 -0.07 -4.72 -24.36
C LYS A 117 -0.09 -3.89 -23.07
N GLY A 118 -0.01 -4.58 -21.91
CA GLY A 118 0.12 -3.92 -20.63
C GLY A 118 1.43 -3.14 -20.49
N LEU A 119 2.54 -3.76 -20.90
CA LEU A 119 3.84 -3.08 -20.91
C LEU A 119 3.83 -1.84 -21.81
N GLN A 120 3.23 -1.95 -23.00
CA GLN A 120 3.16 -0.82 -23.93
C GLN A 120 2.29 0.33 -23.42
N PHE A 121 1.18 0.01 -22.72
CA PHE A 121 0.35 1.04 -22.09
C PHE A 121 1.17 1.92 -21.14
N TYR A 122 1.92 1.33 -20.21
CA TYR A 122 2.75 2.11 -19.27
C TYR A 122 3.93 2.81 -19.96
N SER A 123 4.54 2.23 -21.00
CA SER A 123 5.53 2.94 -21.81
C SER A 123 4.96 4.23 -22.42
N ASN A 124 3.73 4.16 -22.92
CA ASN A 124 3.04 5.30 -23.50
C ASN A 124 2.65 6.35 -22.41
N LEU A 125 2.20 5.87 -21.25
CA LEU A 125 1.85 6.71 -20.10
C LEU A 125 3.06 7.53 -19.63
N PHE A 126 4.20 6.89 -19.42
CA PHE A 126 5.42 7.58 -18.98
C PHE A 126 5.97 8.54 -20.03
N ALA A 127 5.90 8.17 -21.31
CA ALA A 127 6.27 9.08 -22.40
C ALA A 127 5.38 10.34 -22.42
N GLU A 128 4.06 10.17 -22.20
CA GLU A 128 3.14 11.33 -22.15
C GLU A 128 3.35 12.18 -20.89
N MET A 129 3.71 11.57 -19.74
CA MET A 129 4.10 12.30 -18.53
C MET A 129 5.31 13.20 -18.80
N HIS A 130 6.39 12.66 -19.38
CA HIS A 130 7.59 13.43 -19.74
C HIS A 130 7.29 14.54 -20.75
N LYS A 131 6.47 14.28 -21.75
CA LYS A 131 6.04 15.29 -22.73
C LYS A 131 5.35 16.48 -22.08
N ASN A 132 4.63 16.23 -20.98
CA ASN A 132 3.95 17.26 -20.17
C ASN A 132 4.84 17.85 -19.07
N GLY A 133 6.13 17.50 -18.99
CA GLY A 133 7.06 17.99 -17.97
C GLY A 133 6.83 17.42 -16.58
N ILE A 134 6.15 16.28 -16.48
CA ILE A 134 5.82 15.60 -15.24
C ILE A 134 6.76 14.40 -15.04
N GLU A 135 7.51 14.39 -13.93
CA GLU A 135 8.38 13.28 -13.55
C GLU A 135 7.54 12.13 -12.95
N PRO A 136 7.70 10.87 -13.43
CA PRO A 136 7.02 9.72 -12.84
C PRO A 136 7.60 9.32 -11.49
N LEU A 137 6.74 9.12 -10.48
CA LEU A 137 7.03 8.34 -9.28
C LEU A 137 6.14 7.09 -9.31
N VAL A 138 6.74 5.92 -9.49
CA VAL A 138 5.99 4.70 -9.80
C VAL A 138 5.91 3.76 -8.61
N THR A 139 4.70 3.41 -8.20
CA THR A 139 4.43 2.40 -7.17
C THR A 139 4.22 1.05 -7.84
N LEU A 140 5.01 0.04 -7.45
CA LEU A 140 4.94 -1.30 -8.01
C LEU A 140 3.72 -2.09 -7.51
N SER A 141 3.37 -1.95 -6.22
CA SER A 141 2.19 -2.60 -5.65
C SER A 141 1.34 -1.59 -4.88
N HIS A 142 0.14 -1.31 -5.38
CA HIS A 142 -0.83 -0.41 -4.75
C HIS A 142 -2.20 -1.08 -4.61
N TYR A 143 -2.29 -2.11 -3.74
CA TYR A 143 -3.53 -2.84 -3.44
C TYR A 143 -4.14 -3.59 -4.63
N GLU A 144 -3.31 -4.09 -5.53
CA GLU A 144 -3.73 -4.67 -6.80
C GLU A 144 -3.03 -5.99 -7.12
N MET A 145 -2.71 -6.80 -6.10
CA MET A 145 -2.13 -8.09 -6.41
C MET A 145 -3.09 -8.97 -7.24
N PRO A 146 -2.58 -9.90 -8.07
CA PRO A 146 -3.41 -10.82 -8.83
C PRO A 146 -4.35 -11.62 -7.93
N LEU A 147 -5.65 -11.63 -8.27
CA LEU A 147 -6.66 -12.38 -7.53
C LEU A 147 -6.33 -13.89 -7.51
N ALA A 148 -5.72 -14.40 -8.57
CA ALA A 148 -5.27 -15.77 -8.64
C ALA A 148 -4.26 -16.13 -7.54
N LEU A 149 -3.32 -15.23 -7.20
CA LEU A 149 -2.38 -15.45 -6.09
C LEU A 149 -3.09 -15.39 -4.73
N ALA A 150 -4.07 -14.50 -4.58
CA ALA A 150 -4.88 -14.45 -3.36
C ALA A 150 -5.68 -15.74 -3.16
N THR A 151 -6.37 -16.22 -4.19
CA THR A 151 -7.21 -17.42 -4.10
C THR A 151 -6.41 -18.71 -3.99
N LYS A 152 -5.27 -18.82 -4.68
CA LYS A 152 -4.42 -20.02 -4.70
C LYS A 152 -3.54 -20.14 -3.46
N TYR A 153 -2.98 -19.03 -2.99
CA TYR A 153 -1.93 -19.01 -1.98
C TYR A 153 -2.33 -18.28 -0.68
N ASN A 154 -3.54 -17.77 -0.60
CA ASN A 154 -3.94 -16.82 0.43
C ASN A 154 -3.04 -15.56 0.45
N GLY A 155 -2.65 -15.11 -0.74
CA GLY A 155 -1.83 -13.93 -0.93
C GLY A 155 -0.42 -14.03 -0.37
N TRP A 156 0.04 -12.96 0.25
CA TRP A 156 1.39 -12.83 0.78
C TRP A 156 1.71 -13.73 2.00
N VAL A 157 0.75 -14.53 2.46
CA VAL A 157 1.01 -15.56 3.49
C VAL A 157 1.96 -16.62 2.95
N ASP A 158 1.86 -16.93 1.66
CA ASP A 158 2.73 -17.89 1.01
C ASP A 158 3.98 -17.22 0.44
N ARG A 159 5.14 -17.72 0.84
CA ARG A 159 6.44 -17.17 0.45
C ARG A 159 6.69 -17.16 -1.06
N ARG A 160 6.06 -18.06 -1.84
CA ARG A 160 6.17 -18.12 -3.29
C ARG A 160 5.73 -16.82 -4.00
N VAL A 161 4.91 -16.00 -3.34
CA VAL A 161 4.50 -14.69 -3.88
C VAL A 161 5.67 -13.72 -3.97
N ILE A 162 6.73 -13.90 -3.18
CA ILE A 162 7.98 -13.12 -3.28
C ILE A 162 8.57 -13.22 -4.68
N ASP A 163 8.73 -14.47 -5.19
CA ASP A 163 9.32 -14.69 -6.52
C ASP A 163 8.41 -14.18 -7.65
N CYS A 164 7.10 -14.32 -7.49
CA CYS A 164 6.13 -13.76 -8.44
C CYS A 164 6.26 -12.24 -8.54
N PHE A 165 6.37 -11.56 -7.39
CA PHE A 165 6.53 -10.11 -7.32
C PHE A 165 7.90 -9.66 -7.85
N ALA A 166 8.97 -10.35 -7.48
CA ALA A 166 10.31 -10.04 -7.97
C ALA A 166 10.39 -10.13 -9.50
N LYS A 167 9.79 -11.17 -10.08
CA LYS A 167 9.69 -11.31 -11.55
C LYS A 167 8.93 -10.16 -12.20
N PHE A 168 7.80 -9.78 -11.63
CA PHE A 168 7.01 -8.63 -12.12
C PHE A 168 7.84 -7.34 -12.08
N CYS A 169 8.49 -7.06 -10.96
CA CYS A 169 9.30 -5.84 -10.78
C CYS A 169 10.50 -5.83 -11.75
N HIS A 170 11.21 -6.95 -11.88
CA HIS A 170 12.32 -7.09 -12.81
C HIS A 170 11.93 -6.71 -14.25
N VAL A 171 10.80 -7.23 -14.73
CA VAL A 171 10.27 -6.90 -16.06
C VAL A 171 9.93 -5.41 -16.17
N CYS A 172 9.35 -4.82 -15.13
CA CYS A 172 9.06 -3.37 -15.12
C CYS A 172 10.35 -2.53 -15.15
N PHE A 173 11.37 -2.91 -14.39
CA PHE A 173 12.65 -2.19 -14.37
C PHE A 173 13.34 -2.26 -15.73
N GLU A 174 13.47 -3.46 -16.33
CA GLU A 174 14.06 -3.61 -17.66
C GLU A 174 13.29 -2.83 -18.73
N ARG A 175 11.96 -2.83 -18.68
CA ARG A 175 11.14 -2.14 -19.68
C ARG A 175 11.18 -0.63 -19.55
N TYR A 176 11.23 -0.08 -18.32
CA TYR A 176 11.05 1.35 -18.07
C TYR A 176 12.33 2.05 -17.59
N LYS A 177 13.48 1.41 -17.63
CA LYS A 177 14.78 1.93 -17.13
C LYS A 177 15.17 3.30 -17.68
N ASP A 178 14.74 3.61 -18.90
CA ASP A 178 15.03 4.89 -19.55
C ASP A 178 13.91 5.95 -19.32
N GLN A 179 12.82 5.55 -18.66
CA GLN A 179 11.63 6.39 -18.48
C GLN A 179 11.32 6.70 -17.02
N VAL A 180 11.75 5.86 -16.08
CA VAL A 180 11.38 5.99 -14.66
C VAL A 180 12.61 5.92 -13.78
N LYS A 181 12.79 6.97 -12.98
CA LYS A 181 13.89 7.10 -12.03
C LYS A 181 13.46 6.83 -10.58
N TYR A 182 12.22 7.18 -10.23
CA TYR A 182 11.71 7.15 -8.87
C TYR A 182 10.67 6.02 -8.70
N TRP A 183 10.91 5.15 -7.73
CA TRP A 183 10.09 3.95 -7.49
C TRP A 183 9.66 3.85 -6.04
N LEU A 184 8.51 3.24 -5.81
CA LEU A 184 8.04 2.78 -4.50
C LEU A 184 7.67 1.31 -4.61
N THR A 185 8.10 0.49 -3.67
CA THR A 185 7.82 -0.96 -3.71
C THR A 185 6.36 -1.26 -3.40
N PHE A 186 5.88 -0.80 -2.25
CA PHE A 186 4.51 -0.99 -1.79
C PHE A 186 3.89 0.34 -1.36
N ASN A 187 2.57 0.46 -1.57
CA ASN A 187 1.78 1.50 -0.93
C ASN A 187 1.40 1.07 0.47
N GLU A 188 1.67 1.90 1.48
CA GLU A 188 1.20 1.74 2.86
C GLU A 188 1.27 0.28 3.35
N VAL A 189 2.47 -0.30 3.32
CA VAL A 189 2.68 -1.71 3.68
C VAL A 189 2.16 -2.04 5.10
N ASP A 190 2.15 -1.04 5.99
CA ASP A 190 1.62 -1.12 7.34
C ASP A 190 0.10 -1.37 7.38
N SER A 191 -0.62 -1.14 6.29
CA SER A 191 -2.07 -1.34 6.23
C SER A 191 -2.49 -2.82 6.20
N VAL A 192 -1.56 -3.75 6.08
CA VAL A 192 -1.84 -5.20 6.10
C VAL A 192 -2.65 -5.63 7.33
N ILE A 193 -2.39 -5.02 8.49
CA ILE A 193 -3.11 -5.32 9.74
C ILE A 193 -4.55 -4.79 9.70
N ARG A 194 -4.78 -3.69 9.00
CA ARG A 194 -6.08 -3.04 8.89
C ARG A 194 -6.92 -3.58 7.74
N HIS A 195 -6.28 -3.89 6.61
CA HIS A 195 -6.91 -4.30 5.37
C HIS A 195 -6.23 -5.55 4.78
N PRO A 196 -6.29 -6.72 5.44
CA PRO A 196 -5.50 -7.89 5.08
C PRO A 196 -5.74 -8.37 3.64
N PHE A 197 -6.98 -8.35 3.15
CA PHE A 197 -7.29 -8.75 1.78
C PHE A 197 -6.77 -7.74 0.76
N THR A 198 -7.07 -6.47 0.95
CA THR A 198 -6.69 -5.40 0.01
C THR A 198 -5.18 -5.24 -0.09
N THR A 199 -4.47 -5.29 1.06
CA THR A 199 -3.02 -5.05 1.12
C THR A 199 -2.19 -6.28 0.78
N ALA A 200 -2.63 -7.45 1.24
CA ALA A 200 -1.82 -8.67 1.17
C ALA A 200 -2.54 -9.87 0.51
N GLY A 201 -3.77 -9.70 0.02
CA GLY A 201 -4.54 -10.79 -0.59
C GLY A 201 -4.94 -11.89 0.40
N ILE A 202 -4.89 -11.62 1.71
CA ILE A 202 -5.32 -12.56 2.73
C ILE A 202 -6.83 -12.62 2.74
N ILE A 203 -7.41 -13.78 2.48
CA ILE A 203 -8.85 -14.02 2.56
C ILE A 203 -9.20 -14.30 4.01
N PRO A 204 -9.88 -13.36 4.73
CA PRO A 204 -10.05 -13.47 6.18
C PRO A 204 -10.77 -14.72 6.63
N SER A 205 -11.74 -15.21 5.85
CA SER A 205 -12.48 -16.43 6.19
C SER A 205 -11.64 -17.72 6.21
N ARG A 206 -10.44 -17.68 5.63
CA ARG A 206 -9.49 -18.80 5.61
C ARG A 206 -8.54 -18.83 6.80
N VAL A 207 -8.59 -17.81 7.66
CA VAL A 207 -7.67 -17.63 8.79
C VAL A 207 -8.46 -17.63 10.10
N PRO A 208 -8.10 -18.47 11.10
CA PRO A 208 -8.70 -18.38 12.43
C PRO A 208 -8.55 -16.99 13.03
N GLU A 209 -9.56 -16.47 13.71
CA GLU A 209 -9.57 -15.10 14.25
C GLU A 209 -8.38 -14.82 15.18
N ASP A 210 -8.04 -15.79 16.03
CA ASP A 210 -6.90 -15.73 16.94
C ASP A 210 -5.53 -15.77 16.24
N LYS A 211 -5.49 -16.18 14.97
CA LYS A 211 -4.28 -16.25 14.13
C LYS A 211 -4.17 -15.11 13.15
N MET A 212 -5.19 -14.27 13.02
CA MET A 212 -5.21 -13.21 12.00
C MET A 212 -4.01 -12.26 12.12
N LEU A 213 -3.69 -11.79 13.32
CA LEU A 213 -2.60 -10.86 13.54
C LEU A 213 -1.22 -11.48 13.20
N GLU A 214 -1.00 -12.73 13.60
CA GLU A 214 0.20 -13.49 13.26
C GLU A 214 0.34 -13.68 11.74
N THR A 215 -0.76 -14.04 11.08
CA THR A 215 -0.83 -14.20 9.62
C THR A 215 -0.52 -12.89 8.89
N CYS A 216 -1.05 -11.76 9.37
CA CYS A 216 -0.73 -10.45 8.81
C CYS A 216 0.74 -10.09 8.94
N TYR A 217 1.37 -10.37 10.08
CA TYR A 217 2.81 -10.11 10.27
C TYR A 217 3.68 -11.07 9.45
N GLN A 218 3.24 -12.31 9.22
CA GLN A 218 3.94 -13.21 8.31
C GLN A 218 3.88 -12.69 6.86
N ALA A 219 2.71 -12.28 6.40
CA ALA A 219 2.55 -11.68 5.07
C ALA A 219 3.37 -10.39 4.92
N LEU A 220 3.38 -9.55 5.94
CA LEU A 220 4.22 -8.35 5.99
C LEU A 220 5.71 -8.70 5.87
N HIS A 221 6.19 -9.71 6.59
CA HIS A 221 7.59 -10.14 6.49
C HIS A 221 7.96 -10.52 5.06
N HIS A 222 7.12 -11.27 4.37
CA HIS A 222 7.33 -11.62 2.97
C HIS A 222 7.33 -10.38 2.05
N GLN A 223 6.46 -9.40 2.29
CA GLN A 223 6.47 -8.13 1.55
C GLN A 223 7.76 -7.33 1.80
N LEU A 224 8.27 -7.30 3.03
CA LEU A 224 9.53 -6.62 3.36
C LEU A 224 10.73 -7.30 2.69
N VAL A 225 10.80 -8.63 2.71
CA VAL A 225 11.83 -9.40 1.99
C VAL A 225 11.75 -9.15 0.48
N ALA A 226 10.55 -9.22 -0.09
CA ALA A 226 10.33 -8.93 -1.51
C ALA A 226 10.75 -7.50 -1.87
N SER A 227 10.41 -6.52 -1.01
CA SER A 227 10.82 -5.13 -1.20
C SER A 227 12.35 -5.00 -1.25
N ALA A 228 13.06 -5.62 -0.32
CA ALA A 228 14.52 -5.57 -0.31
C ALA A 228 15.15 -6.22 -1.54
N MET A 229 14.60 -7.35 -1.99
CA MET A 229 15.06 -8.00 -3.23
C MET A 229 14.93 -7.07 -4.44
N VAL A 230 13.76 -6.44 -4.60
CA VAL A 230 13.51 -5.60 -5.78
C VAL A 230 14.20 -4.23 -5.70
N VAL A 231 14.49 -3.69 -4.49
CA VAL A 231 15.34 -2.50 -4.33
C VAL A 231 16.73 -2.76 -4.90
N LYS A 232 17.34 -3.88 -4.50
CA LYS A 232 18.65 -4.29 -5.01
C LYS A 232 18.62 -4.48 -6.53
N ASP A 233 17.64 -5.21 -7.05
CA ASP A 233 17.48 -5.47 -8.49
C ASP A 233 17.32 -4.16 -9.29
N CYS A 234 16.52 -3.22 -8.79
CA CYS A 234 16.34 -1.89 -9.39
C CYS A 234 17.65 -1.13 -9.50
N HIS A 235 18.47 -1.11 -8.45
CA HIS A 235 19.77 -0.42 -8.47
C HIS A 235 20.77 -1.06 -9.44
N GLU A 236 20.70 -2.40 -9.62
CA GLU A 236 21.53 -3.13 -10.59
C GLU A 236 21.11 -2.85 -12.04
N ILE A 237 19.80 -2.80 -12.32
CA ILE A 237 19.26 -2.56 -13.67
C ILE A 237 19.30 -1.07 -14.03
N ILE A 238 18.98 -0.19 -13.08
CA ILE A 238 18.86 1.27 -13.28
C ILE A 238 19.82 2.00 -12.35
N PRO A 239 21.11 2.07 -12.69
CA PRO A 239 22.07 2.81 -11.87
C PRO A 239 21.67 4.27 -11.69
N GLY A 240 21.57 4.70 -10.43
CA GLY A 240 21.13 6.05 -10.07
C GLY A 240 19.62 6.24 -9.90
N SER A 241 18.84 5.16 -10.02
CA SER A 241 17.45 5.14 -9.60
C SER A 241 17.31 5.42 -8.10
N LYS A 242 16.10 5.81 -7.69
CA LYS A 242 15.74 6.01 -6.29
C LYS A 242 14.52 5.18 -5.96
N VAL A 243 14.68 4.26 -5.02
CA VAL A 243 13.60 3.39 -4.55
C VAL A 243 13.26 3.71 -3.11
N GLY A 244 12.00 4.00 -2.85
CA GLY A 244 11.52 4.33 -1.51
C GLY A 244 10.55 3.31 -0.94
N CYS A 245 10.29 3.44 0.36
CA CYS A 245 9.15 2.82 1.02
C CYS A 245 8.06 3.83 1.32
N MET A 246 6.85 3.34 1.56
CA MET A 246 5.72 4.15 1.92
C MET A 246 4.90 3.52 3.03
N LEU A 247 4.51 4.33 4.01
CA LEU A 247 3.69 3.95 5.14
C LEU A 247 2.59 4.99 5.40
N THR A 248 1.55 4.58 6.12
CA THR A 248 0.58 5.52 6.69
C THR A 248 1.20 6.15 7.93
N LYS A 249 1.40 7.46 7.94
CA LYS A 249 1.90 8.16 9.11
C LYS A 249 0.74 8.46 10.07
N LEU A 250 0.66 7.69 11.15
CA LEU A 250 -0.33 7.80 12.21
C LEU A 250 0.33 8.34 13.48
N THR A 251 0.65 9.63 13.50
CA THR A 251 1.20 10.28 14.71
C THR A 251 0.18 10.16 15.84
N THR A 252 0.57 9.54 16.95
CA THR A 252 -0.30 9.32 18.10
C THR A 252 0.12 10.25 19.24
N TYR A 253 -0.86 10.95 19.82
CA TYR A 253 -0.70 11.79 21.02
C TYR A 253 -1.20 11.06 22.26
N ALA A 254 -0.57 11.31 23.42
CA ALA A 254 -1.14 10.93 24.70
C ALA A 254 -2.36 11.82 25.01
N ARG A 255 -3.44 11.21 25.50
CA ARG A 255 -4.62 11.98 25.95
C ARG A 255 -4.30 12.84 27.16
N THR A 256 -3.45 12.35 28.05
CA THR A 256 -3.01 13.05 29.25
C THR A 256 -1.49 12.89 29.40
N CYS A 257 -0.90 13.72 30.27
CA CYS A 257 0.51 13.57 30.64
C CYS A 257 0.75 12.49 31.72
N ALA A 258 -0.21 11.60 31.98
CA ALA A 258 -0.01 10.46 32.86
C ALA A 258 1.04 9.53 32.25
N PRO A 259 2.01 9.00 33.05
CA PRO A 259 3.08 8.15 32.55
C PRO A 259 2.59 6.93 31.75
N ASP A 260 1.45 6.34 32.14
CA ASP A 260 0.90 5.17 31.45
C ASP A 260 0.31 5.54 30.07
N ASP A 261 -0.35 6.71 29.92
CA ASP A 261 -0.80 7.22 28.64
C ASP A 261 0.38 7.52 27.71
N GLU A 262 1.45 8.12 28.24
CA GLU A 262 2.68 8.39 27.47
C GLU A 262 3.37 7.11 27.00
N LEU A 263 3.48 6.10 27.87
CA LEU A 263 4.08 4.81 27.49
C LEU A 263 3.26 4.08 26.43
N ALA A 264 1.92 4.07 26.55
CA ALA A 264 1.04 3.49 25.56
C ALA A 264 1.17 4.21 24.21
N THR A 265 1.25 5.54 24.25
CA THR A 265 1.44 6.38 23.05
C THR A 265 2.77 6.11 22.34
N GLN A 266 3.86 6.00 23.10
CA GLN A 266 5.18 5.66 22.55
C GLN A 266 5.16 4.28 21.87
N ALA A 267 4.52 3.29 22.49
CA ALA A 267 4.35 1.96 21.90
C ALA A 267 3.61 2.02 20.55
N LYS A 268 2.52 2.80 20.47
CA LYS A 268 1.77 3.00 19.22
C LYS A 268 2.58 3.68 18.13
N ASN A 269 3.34 4.70 18.47
CA ASN A 269 4.22 5.37 17.52
C ASN A 269 5.32 4.43 17.01
N LEU A 270 5.92 3.61 17.86
CA LEU A 270 6.90 2.60 17.46
C LEU A 270 6.28 1.52 16.57
N GLU A 271 5.06 1.04 16.89
CA GLU A 271 4.30 0.11 16.04
C GLU A 271 3.99 0.70 14.66
N ASN A 272 3.84 2.01 14.53
CA ASN A 272 3.60 2.67 13.24
C ASN A 272 4.90 2.90 12.44
N LEU A 273 6.03 3.10 13.10
CA LEU A 273 7.28 3.46 12.41
C LEU A 273 8.16 2.28 12.03
N PHE A 274 8.02 1.11 12.70
CA PHE A 274 8.96 0.00 12.49
C PHE A 274 8.99 -0.52 11.05
N TYR A 275 7.93 -0.35 10.30
CA TYR A 275 7.88 -0.73 8.87
C TYR A 275 8.93 0.04 8.07
N ALA A 276 9.03 1.37 8.32
CA ALA A 276 10.08 2.18 7.73
C ALA A 276 11.47 1.79 8.25
N ASP A 277 11.59 1.48 9.55
CA ASP A 277 12.86 1.04 10.13
C ASP A 277 13.42 -0.19 9.42
N VAL A 278 12.58 -1.20 9.16
CA VAL A 278 13.02 -2.40 8.44
C VAL A 278 13.43 -2.06 7.01
N HIS A 279 12.71 -1.21 6.30
CA HIS A 279 13.09 -0.77 4.96
C HIS A 279 14.40 0.04 4.92
N VAL A 280 14.64 0.88 5.93
CA VAL A 280 15.80 1.79 5.98
C VAL A 280 17.04 1.11 6.52
N TRP A 281 16.88 0.31 7.59
CA TRP A 281 18.00 -0.30 8.30
C TRP A 281 18.24 -1.76 7.92
N GLY A 282 17.29 -2.41 7.25
CA GLY A 282 17.36 -3.81 6.84
C GLY A 282 17.31 -4.77 8.03
N GLU A 283 16.71 -4.35 9.14
CA GLU A 283 16.59 -5.18 10.34
C GLU A 283 15.37 -4.77 11.18
N TYR A 284 14.79 -5.73 11.88
CA TYR A 284 13.69 -5.45 12.80
C TYR A 284 14.19 -4.78 14.07
N PRO A 285 13.56 -3.67 14.51
CA PRO A 285 13.86 -3.08 15.81
C PRO A 285 13.66 -4.09 16.94
N ARG A 286 14.60 -4.15 17.87
CA ARG A 286 14.55 -5.09 19.01
C ARG A 286 13.24 -4.99 19.80
N LEU A 287 12.67 -3.78 19.93
CA LEU A 287 11.41 -3.57 20.64
C LEU A 287 10.24 -4.27 19.95
N ILE A 288 10.24 -4.33 18.62
CA ILE A 288 9.21 -5.03 17.85
C ILE A 288 9.32 -6.54 18.00
N LEU A 289 10.55 -7.09 17.96
CA LEU A 289 10.75 -8.51 18.22
C LEU A 289 10.29 -8.90 19.65
N LYS A 290 10.53 -8.03 20.63
CA LYS A 290 10.01 -8.22 22.00
C LYS A 290 8.49 -8.06 22.08
N MET A 291 7.89 -7.20 21.27
CA MET A 291 6.42 -7.10 21.16
C MET A 291 5.84 -8.39 20.61
N PHE A 292 6.43 -8.96 19.55
CA PHE A 292 5.99 -10.24 18.99
C PHE A 292 6.05 -11.34 20.05
N GLU A 293 7.17 -11.47 20.75
CA GLU A 293 7.35 -12.43 21.85
C GLU A 293 6.25 -12.28 22.94
N ARG A 294 6.00 -11.04 23.40
CA ARG A 294 4.98 -10.75 24.43
C ARG A 294 3.55 -11.03 23.98
N LYS A 295 3.25 -10.80 22.69
CA LYS A 295 1.92 -11.06 22.11
C LYS A 295 1.77 -12.51 21.63
N GLY A 296 2.79 -13.36 21.76
CA GLY A 296 2.77 -14.73 21.26
C GLY A 296 2.68 -14.81 19.73
N ILE A 297 3.17 -13.79 19.01
CA ILE A 297 3.20 -13.73 17.56
C ILE A 297 4.48 -14.41 17.08
N HIS A 298 4.34 -15.45 16.29
CA HIS A 298 5.44 -16.15 15.67
C HIS A 298 5.51 -15.81 14.18
N VAL A 299 6.58 -15.13 13.76
CA VAL A 299 6.88 -14.84 12.36
C VAL A 299 8.04 -15.73 11.92
N GLU A 300 7.81 -16.60 10.95
CA GLU A 300 8.85 -17.42 10.35
C GLU A 300 9.78 -16.54 9.50
N MET A 301 11.05 -16.50 9.88
CA MET A 301 12.11 -15.79 9.17
C MET A 301 13.18 -16.79 8.78
N LEU A 302 13.50 -16.90 7.49
CA LEU A 302 14.56 -17.78 7.04
C LEU A 302 15.95 -17.16 7.31
N PRO A 303 17.00 -17.97 7.45
CA PRO A 303 18.35 -17.47 7.74
C PRO A 303 18.86 -16.43 6.73
N GLU A 304 18.48 -16.57 5.46
CA GLU A 304 18.86 -15.67 4.36
C GLU A 304 18.10 -14.33 4.37
N ASP A 305 16.96 -14.24 5.05
CA ASP A 305 16.12 -13.04 5.03
C ASP A 305 16.85 -11.83 5.63
N ALA A 306 17.61 -12.04 6.70
CA ALA A 306 18.39 -10.96 7.31
C ALA A 306 19.42 -10.35 6.35
N ALA A 307 20.10 -11.19 5.57
CA ALA A 307 21.05 -10.73 4.57
C ALA A 307 20.34 -10.02 3.40
N THR A 308 19.18 -10.51 2.98
CA THR A 308 18.36 -9.91 1.93
C THR A 308 17.87 -8.54 2.34
N LEU A 309 17.27 -8.41 3.52
CA LEU A 309 16.79 -7.14 4.06
C LEU A 309 17.93 -6.10 4.13
N LYS A 310 19.11 -6.51 4.60
CA LYS A 310 20.27 -5.63 4.73
C LYS A 310 20.83 -5.17 3.38
N ALA A 311 20.74 -6.01 2.35
CA ALA A 311 21.24 -5.70 1.02
C ALA A 311 20.31 -4.77 0.21
N GLY A 312 19.03 -4.67 0.58
CA GLY A 312 18.00 -3.92 -0.15
C GLY A 312 17.37 -2.78 0.63
N CYS A 313 18.17 -1.99 1.36
CA CYS A 313 17.69 -0.79 2.03
C CYS A 313 17.26 0.28 1.03
N VAL A 314 16.18 1.00 1.36
CA VAL A 314 15.61 2.03 0.49
C VAL A 314 16.41 3.34 0.50
N ASP A 315 16.25 4.16 -0.56
CA ASP A 315 16.88 5.48 -0.68
C ASP A 315 16.14 6.59 0.05
N PHE A 316 14.82 6.46 0.20
CA PHE A 316 13.98 7.47 0.84
C PHE A 316 12.73 6.85 1.49
N VAL A 317 12.17 7.57 2.45
CA VAL A 317 10.90 7.24 3.09
C VAL A 317 9.84 8.23 2.64
N SER A 318 8.67 7.73 2.31
CA SER A 318 7.49 8.54 2.05
C SER A 318 6.32 8.10 2.93
N CYS A 319 5.37 8.97 3.14
CA CYS A 319 4.21 8.68 3.95
C CYS A 319 2.93 9.29 3.40
N SER A 320 1.82 8.59 3.65
CA SER A 320 0.48 9.18 3.59
C SER A 320 0.17 9.80 4.95
N TYR A 321 -0.23 11.07 4.94
CA TYR A 321 -0.69 11.75 6.14
C TYR A 321 -2.12 12.25 5.95
N TYR A 322 -3.04 11.72 6.74
CA TYR A 322 -4.46 12.10 6.70
C TYR A 322 -4.99 12.57 8.06
N MET A 323 -4.44 12.03 9.13
CA MET A 323 -4.98 12.20 10.48
C MET A 323 -3.93 11.91 11.54
N THR A 324 -4.19 12.36 12.77
CA THR A 324 -3.50 11.91 13.98
C THR A 324 -4.38 10.97 14.79
N MET A 325 -3.75 10.26 15.70
CA MET A 325 -4.39 9.40 16.69
C MET A 325 -4.24 9.97 18.09
N THR A 326 -5.02 9.48 19.00
CA THR A 326 -4.85 9.73 20.45
C THR A 326 -4.98 8.40 21.19
N GLU A 327 -4.12 8.17 22.17
CA GLU A 327 -4.10 6.95 22.98
C GLU A 327 -4.30 7.28 24.46
N SER A 328 -4.94 6.37 25.18
CA SER A 328 -5.10 6.43 26.64
C SER A 328 -5.32 5.02 27.18
N VAL A 329 -4.77 4.75 28.34
CA VAL A 329 -5.02 3.51 29.09
C VAL A 329 -6.35 3.52 29.86
N ASP A 330 -7.04 4.66 29.93
CA ASP A 330 -8.37 4.76 30.55
C ASP A 330 -9.41 4.00 29.71
N PRO A 331 -9.99 2.90 30.22
CA PRO A 331 -10.99 2.12 29.50
C PRO A 331 -12.29 2.90 29.23
N ASN A 332 -12.53 3.98 29.95
CA ASN A 332 -13.71 4.82 29.81
C ASN A 332 -13.48 6.03 28.90
N ALA A 333 -12.28 6.16 28.34
CA ALA A 333 -11.99 7.25 27.40
C ALA A 333 -12.92 7.19 26.19
N GLU A 334 -13.54 8.32 25.87
CA GLU A 334 -14.41 8.45 24.69
C GLU A 334 -13.60 8.09 23.43
N ARG A 335 -14.13 7.17 22.63
CA ARG A 335 -13.50 6.75 21.37
C ARG A 335 -14.17 7.40 20.18
N THR A 336 -13.37 7.76 19.18
CA THR A 336 -13.90 8.21 17.90
C THR A 336 -14.20 6.98 17.05
N PRO A 337 -15.43 6.88 16.50
CA PRO A 337 -15.69 5.88 15.46
C PRO A 337 -14.99 6.34 14.18
N GLY A 338 -13.96 5.61 13.78
CA GLY A 338 -13.30 5.80 12.51
C GLY A 338 -13.51 4.62 11.58
N ASN A 339 -13.46 4.82 10.28
CA ASN A 339 -13.59 3.72 9.32
C ASN A 339 -12.32 2.87 9.20
N THR A 340 -11.18 3.33 9.70
CA THR A 340 -9.89 2.65 9.58
C THR A 340 -9.19 2.40 10.90
N VAL A 341 -9.38 3.28 11.89
CA VAL A 341 -8.66 3.20 13.15
C VAL A 341 -9.55 3.69 14.29
N LEU A 342 -9.84 2.82 15.25
CA LEU A 342 -10.55 3.17 16.47
C LEU A 342 -9.57 3.79 17.47
N GLY A 343 -9.56 5.10 17.57
CA GLY A 343 -8.73 5.84 18.53
C GLY A 343 -9.54 6.46 19.68
N VAL A 344 -8.81 6.95 20.66
CA VAL A 344 -9.39 7.81 21.70
C VAL A 344 -9.62 9.21 21.10
N LYS A 345 -10.75 9.84 21.45
CA LYS A 345 -11.07 11.18 20.99
C LYS A 345 -10.11 12.21 21.58
N ASN A 346 -9.49 13.00 20.71
CA ASN A 346 -8.68 14.13 21.13
C ASN A 346 -9.60 15.28 21.57
N PRO A 347 -9.45 15.83 22.79
CA PRO A 347 -10.31 16.91 23.27
C PRO A 347 -10.04 18.25 22.58
N TYR A 348 -8.94 18.38 21.84
CA TYR A 348 -8.48 19.65 21.26
C TYR A 348 -8.58 19.69 19.73
N LEU A 349 -8.88 18.56 19.07
CA LEU A 349 -8.93 18.47 17.62
C LEU A 349 -10.36 18.14 17.15
N PRO A 350 -10.86 18.84 16.13
CA PRO A 350 -12.08 18.44 15.44
C PRO A 350 -11.83 17.16 14.64
N SER A 351 -12.90 16.46 14.30
CA SER A 351 -12.83 15.29 13.43
C SER A 351 -13.76 15.42 12.23
N THR A 352 -13.44 14.71 11.16
CA THR A 352 -14.31 14.55 10.00
C THR A 352 -15.52 13.66 10.35
N ASP A 353 -16.48 13.53 9.43
CA ASP A 353 -17.61 12.58 9.55
C ASP A 353 -17.14 11.12 9.65
N TRP A 354 -15.95 10.81 9.16
CA TRP A 354 -15.27 9.51 9.28
C TRP A 354 -14.62 9.27 10.66
N GLY A 355 -14.61 10.28 11.53
CA GLY A 355 -13.93 10.24 12.82
C GLY A 355 -12.43 10.55 12.77
N TRP A 356 -11.90 10.98 11.63
CA TRP A 356 -10.48 11.31 11.48
C TRP A 356 -10.17 12.67 12.09
N GLN A 357 -9.19 12.73 12.98
CA GLN A 357 -8.76 13.97 13.64
C GLN A 357 -8.05 14.89 12.65
N ILE A 358 -8.53 16.12 12.54
CA ILE A 358 -7.98 17.13 11.62
C ILE A 358 -6.84 17.84 12.33
N ASP A 359 -5.62 17.53 11.93
CA ASP A 359 -4.41 18.09 12.53
C ASP A 359 -3.34 18.46 11.49
N PRO A 360 -3.38 19.69 10.98
CA PRO A 360 -2.37 20.14 10.01
C PRO A 360 -0.96 20.32 10.62
N ARG A 361 -0.83 20.36 11.94
CA ARG A 361 0.47 20.59 12.61
C ARG A 361 1.34 19.34 12.66
N ALA A 362 0.72 18.17 12.81
CA ALA A 362 1.47 16.92 12.87
C ALA A 362 2.19 16.57 11.56
N CYS A 363 1.70 17.07 10.42
CA CYS A 363 2.43 16.95 9.15
C CYS A 363 3.83 17.59 9.20
N ALA A 364 4.03 18.62 10.03
CA ALA A 364 5.33 19.29 10.20
C ALA A 364 6.28 18.52 11.13
N THR A 365 5.81 17.49 11.82
CA THR A 365 6.58 16.65 12.75
C THR A 365 6.75 15.21 12.26
N ALA A 366 6.24 14.93 11.06
CA ALA A 366 6.27 13.60 10.43
C ALA A 366 7.64 13.26 9.85
#